data_5a89bf02125b31fae8e2dd891053ca46
#
_entry.id   5a89bf02125b31fae8e2dd891053ca46
#
_cell.length_a   1.000
_cell.length_b   1.000
_cell.length_c   1.000
_cell.angle_alpha   90.00
_cell.angle_beta   90.00
_cell.angle_gamma   90.00
#
_symmetry.space_group_name_H-M   'P 1'
#
loop_
_entity.id
_entity.type
_entity.pdbx_description
1 polymer ?
#
loop_
_entity_poly.entity_id
_entity_poly.type
_entity_poly.pdbx_seq_one_letter_code
_entity_poly.pdbx_strand_id
1 'polypeptide(L)'
;GGLVLGTATTPLTTAQDFDVVLPALESLGQLSVNGNTVAKLDLPKLVSTGTVYINAAKLSVFNVPALKECTGDLTILSGTNASTGNKALAALGLSSLEKVTGSLSLQYLSELQLLELPKIASIGGNCTLTYLTQLKVLNMPELVHLGGAFTWNYLTAATTFAMPKVPSLASFSLSDSSSAAMLSSIDLSSLEKVRADFKIDTKFSSDRLELPALETIGGQFCLRYLSLIETLSIPRLTACENIYFYQLNLLPSLDLSGVESLPKVELIACYKLAKVRVRKNALGDLSLNGGSRACDFTALEGAETISGKLSVSNYTQNDLITFPGIKSIGTYSQSGGKANGQTTVSFPDLEQVGTFQMSSCSYLKKLSAPKLTEVTDKWDTSYMQYVDEGDLELPLLRKIGVFKFWGGTYSGAASQMKLTGMADFAGVTEIGSVDIKYWGKMTDFSGLKNALPSLSADKWNVSGN
;
A
#
# COMPACT_ATOMS: atom_id res chain seq x y z
N GLY A 1 18.08 -2.59 -44.24
CA GLY A 1 18.79 -3.73 -43.56
C GLY A 1 19.00 -3.46 -42.11
N GLY A 2 19.53 -4.46 -41.37
CA GLY A 2 19.85 -4.33 -39.97
C GLY A 2 21.35 -4.43 -39.72
N LEU A 3 21.80 -3.86 -38.60
CA LEU A 3 23.13 -4.11 -38.04
C LEU A 3 22.99 -5.12 -36.91
N VAL A 4 23.55 -6.32 -37.09
CA VAL A 4 23.47 -7.41 -36.10
C VAL A 4 24.89 -7.87 -35.75
N LEU A 5 25.27 -7.74 -34.48
CA LEU A 5 26.58 -8.13 -33.93
C LEU A 5 26.33 -9.15 -32.81
N GLY A 6 26.40 -10.43 -33.13
CA GLY A 6 26.02 -11.52 -32.22
C GLY A 6 24.51 -11.69 -32.04
N THR A 7 24.09 -12.87 -31.57
CA THR A 7 22.69 -13.18 -31.25
C THR A 7 22.56 -13.70 -29.81
N ALA A 8 21.34 -13.87 -29.34
CA ALA A 8 21.10 -14.40 -27.99
C ALA A 8 21.73 -15.81 -27.79
N THR A 9 21.75 -16.63 -28.86
CA THR A 9 22.33 -17.98 -28.83
C THR A 9 23.80 -18.04 -29.19
N THR A 10 24.30 -17.06 -29.93
CA THR A 10 25.70 -16.92 -30.36
C THR A 10 26.21 -15.51 -30.08
N PRO A 11 26.48 -15.15 -28.81
CA PRO A 11 27.03 -13.86 -28.46
C PRO A 11 28.36 -13.61 -29.18
N LEU A 12 28.60 -12.35 -29.58
CA LEU A 12 29.85 -11.97 -30.16
C LEU A 12 30.99 -12.09 -29.14
N THR A 13 31.98 -12.89 -29.46
CA THR A 13 33.19 -13.08 -28.65
C THR A 13 34.40 -12.82 -29.53
N THR A 14 35.17 -11.81 -29.21
CA THR A 14 36.44 -11.49 -29.85
C THR A 14 37.56 -11.45 -28.81
N ALA A 15 38.82 -11.61 -29.24
CA ALA A 15 39.98 -11.58 -28.35
C ALA A 15 40.23 -10.16 -27.78
N GLN A 16 39.74 -9.13 -28.46
CA GLN A 16 39.93 -7.71 -28.09
C GLN A 16 38.60 -6.97 -28.20
N ASP A 17 38.45 -5.93 -27.40
CA ASP A 17 37.35 -4.99 -27.49
C ASP A 17 37.48 -4.16 -28.77
N PHE A 18 36.35 -3.76 -29.35
CA PHE A 18 36.34 -2.96 -30.57
C PHE A 18 35.22 -1.93 -30.57
N ASP A 19 35.41 -0.91 -31.42
CA ASP A 19 34.44 0.15 -31.64
C ASP A 19 33.66 -0.06 -32.94
N VAL A 20 32.39 0.26 -32.93
CA VAL A 20 31.55 0.35 -34.12
C VAL A 20 31.27 1.82 -34.40
N VAL A 21 31.86 2.35 -35.49
CA VAL A 21 31.72 3.74 -35.86
C VAL A 21 31.19 3.81 -37.30
N LEU A 22 29.95 4.31 -37.46
CA LEU A 22 29.29 4.42 -38.76
C LEU A 22 28.75 5.85 -38.95
N PRO A 23 29.67 6.79 -39.33
CA PRO A 23 29.38 8.22 -39.26
C PRO A 23 28.40 8.74 -40.33
N ALA A 24 28.11 7.94 -41.36
CA ALA A 24 27.20 8.29 -42.42
C ALA A 24 25.83 7.56 -42.37
N LEU A 25 25.65 6.67 -41.39
CA LEU A 25 24.46 5.86 -41.31
C LEU A 25 23.28 6.68 -40.78
N GLU A 26 22.20 6.78 -41.57
CA GLU A 26 21.01 7.60 -41.27
C GLU A 26 19.81 6.75 -40.80
N SER A 27 19.71 5.52 -41.26
CA SER A 27 18.58 4.64 -40.88
C SER A 27 18.96 3.16 -40.83
N LEU A 28 18.30 2.42 -39.95
CA LEU A 28 18.42 0.96 -39.75
C LEU A 28 17.04 0.32 -39.58
N GLY A 29 16.84 -0.88 -40.17
CA GLY A 29 15.68 -1.70 -39.83
C GLY A 29 15.79 -2.36 -38.43
N GLN A 30 17.03 -2.62 -38.00
CA GLN A 30 17.31 -3.20 -36.68
C GLN A 30 18.76 -2.88 -36.26
N LEU A 31 18.92 -2.56 -34.97
CA LEU A 31 20.23 -2.46 -34.32
C LEU A 31 20.26 -3.51 -33.20
N SER A 32 21.07 -4.57 -33.40
CA SER A 32 21.21 -5.64 -32.41
C SER A 32 22.68 -5.88 -32.10
N VAL A 33 23.04 -5.76 -30.83
CA VAL A 33 24.38 -6.05 -30.32
C VAL A 33 24.25 -6.96 -29.12
N ASN A 34 24.83 -8.15 -29.22
CA ASN A 34 24.90 -9.10 -28.12
C ASN A 34 26.30 -9.65 -27.96
N GLY A 35 27.03 -9.16 -27.00
CA GLY A 35 28.42 -9.56 -26.73
C GLY A 35 29.18 -8.55 -25.89
N ASN A 36 30.15 -9.05 -25.13
CA ASN A 36 30.87 -8.24 -24.12
C ASN A 36 32.14 -7.55 -24.67
N THR A 37 32.33 -7.51 -25.99
CA THR A 37 33.56 -6.96 -26.61
C THR A 37 33.32 -5.65 -27.39
N VAL A 38 32.06 -5.21 -27.48
CA VAL A 38 31.75 -3.89 -28.08
C VAL A 38 31.88 -2.84 -26.99
N ALA A 39 32.88 -1.95 -27.18
CA ALA A 39 33.19 -0.86 -26.25
C ALA A 39 32.49 0.45 -26.63
N LYS A 40 32.32 0.71 -27.91
CA LYS A 40 31.72 1.94 -28.44
C LYS A 40 30.73 1.64 -29.58
N LEU A 41 29.56 2.30 -29.55
CA LEU A 41 28.65 2.43 -30.67
C LEU A 41 28.49 3.91 -30.99
N ASP A 42 29.00 4.34 -32.17
CA ASP A 42 28.99 5.73 -32.61
C ASP A 42 28.28 5.86 -33.95
N LEU A 43 27.04 6.29 -33.92
CA LEU A 43 26.12 6.39 -35.07
C LEU A 43 25.54 7.82 -35.13
N PRO A 44 26.40 8.86 -35.33
CA PRO A 44 26.03 10.24 -35.07
C PRO A 44 24.93 10.79 -36.00
N LYS A 45 24.73 10.18 -37.16
CA LYS A 45 23.69 10.59 -38.11
C LYS A 45 22.45 9.69 -38.15
N LEU A 46 22.39 8.67 -37.27
CA LEU A 46 21.25 7.77 -37.23
C LEU A 46 20.01 8.52 -36.76
N VAL A 47 19.04 8.71 -37.66
CA VAL A 47 17.77 9.43 -37.43
C VAL A 47 16.65 8.48 -37.00
N SER A 48 16.59 7.28 -37.60
CA SER A 48 15.56 6.30 -37.30
C SER A 48 16.08 4.88 -37.32
N THR A 49 15.46 4.04 -36.46
CA THR A 49 15.74 2.61 -36.42
C THR A 49 14.47 1.82 -36.17
N GLY A 50 14.51 0.53 -36.49
CA GLY A 50 13.48 -0.41 -36.04
C GLY A 50 13.67 -0.78 -34.58
N THR A 51 13.82 -2.07 -34.30
CA THR A 51 14.14 -2.55 -32.94
C THR A 51 15.60 -2.27 -32.59
N VAL A 52 15.84 -1.77 -31.38
CA VAL A 52 17.16 -1.66 -30.76
C VAL A 52 17.27 -2.69 -29.64
N TYR A 53 18.26 -3.58 -29.75
CA TYR A 53 18.60 -4.52 -28.68
C TYR A 53 20.09 -4.50 -28.43
N ILE A 54 20.51 -4.07 -27.27
CA ILE A 54 21.91 -3.99 -26.87
C ILE A 54 22.11 -4.71 -25.55
N ASN A 55 22.92 -5.76 -25.57
CA ASN A 55 23.38 -6.50 -24.40
C ASN A 55 24.92 -6.56 -24.43
N ALA A 56 25.56 -5.53 -23.84
CA ALA A 56 27.01 -5.33 -23.94
C ALA A 56 27.60 -4.80 -22.63
N ALA A 57 28.24 -5.66 -21.85
CA ALA A 57 28.75 -5.32 -20.51
C ALA A 57 29.91 -4.29 -20.53
N LYS A 58 30.65 -4.20 -21.62
CA LYS A 58 31.79 -3.26 -21.76
C LYS A 58 31.43 -1.98 -22.53
N LEU A 59 30.20 -1.83 -23.00
CA LEU A 59 29.80 -0.63 -23.73
C LEU A 59 29.95 0.59 -22.84
N SER A 60 30.85 1.50 -23.21
CA SER A 60 31.12 2.75 -22.51
C SER A 60 30.55 3.97 -23.21
N VAL A 61 30.33 3.85 -24.53
CA VAL A 61 29.74 4.92 -25.35
C VAL A 61 28.65 4.38 -26.25
N PHE A 62 27.46 4.98 -26.13
CA PHE A 62 26.33 4.81 -27.05
C PHE A 62 25.94 6.19 -27.57
N ASN A 63 26.47 6.57 -28.75
CA ASN A 63 26.30 7.89 -29.31
C ASN A 63 25.37 7.86 -30.52
N VAL A 64 24.15 8.35 -30.35
CA VAL A 64 23.09 8.45 -31.36
C VAL A 64 22.35 9.79 -31.28
N PRO A 65 23.05 10.93 -31.33
CA PRO A 65 22.48 12.24 -31.00
C PRO A 65 21.38 12.68 -31.96
N ALA A 66 21.35 12.13 -33.19
CA ALA A 66 20.33 12.45 -34.18
C ALA A 66 19.10 11.53 -34.14
N LEU A 67 19.09 10.48 -33.31
CA LEU A 67 18.02 9.48 -33.26
C LEU A 67 16.73 10.11 -32.77
N LYS A 68 15.70 10.13 -33.65
CA LYS A 68 14.38 10.68 -33.38
C LYS A 68 13.34 9.60 -33.11
N GLU A 69 13.40 8.49 -33.84
CA GLU A 69 12.38 7.46 -33.78
C GLU A 69 12.96 6.05 -33.72
N CYS A 70 12.38 5.25 -32.80
CA CYS A 70 12.52 3.81 -32.78
C CYS A 70 11.15 3.20 -33.09
N THR A 71 10.99 2.53 -34.25
CA THR A 71 9.71 1.98 -34.70
C THR A 71 9.39 0.61 -34.08
N GLY A 72 10.31 0.05 -33.31
CA GLY A 72 10.13 -1.14 -32.48
C GLY A 72 10.43 -0.86 -31.01
N ASP A 73 10.93 -1.87 -30.30
CA ASP A 73 11.40 -1.73 -28.92
C ASP A 73 12.79 -1.10 -28.86
N LEU A 74 13.06 -0.32 -27.84
CA LEU A 74 14.39 0.15 -27.49
C LEU A 74 14.82 -0.51 -26.17
N THR A 75 15.73 -1.50 -26.28
CA THR A 75 16.24 -2.24 -25.13
C THR A 75 17.75 -2.10 -25.04
N ILE A 76 18.24 -1.56 -23.95
CA ILE A 76 19.66 -1.54 -23.58
C ILE A 76 19.79 -2.21 -22.23
N LEU A 77 20.48 -3.32 -22.21
CA LEU A 77 20.72 -4.07 -20.99
C LEU A 77 22.15 -4.60 -20.95
N SER A 78 22.55 -5.11 -19.81
CA SER A 78 23.80 -5.80 -19.71
C SER A 78 23.76 -6.91 -18.69
N GLY A 79 24.00 -8.13 -19.17
CA GLY A 79 23.93 -9.31 -18.34
C GLY A 79 22.52 -9.65 -17.86
N THR A 80 22.42 -10.53 -16.88
CA THR A 80 21.15 -11.01 -16.32
C THR A 80 20.93 -10.59 -14.86
N ASN A 81 21.88 -9.89 -14.26
CA ASN A 81 21.82 -9.44 -12.87
C ASN A 81 22.75 -8.23 -12.63
N ALA A 82 22.61 -7.61 -11.48
CA ALA A 82 23.38 -6.40 -11.11
C ALA A 82 24.91 -6.62 -11.03
N SER A 83 25.36 -7.84 -10.71
CA SER A 83 26.81 -8.13 -10.59
C SER A 83 27.51 -8.27 -11.94
N THR A 84 26.77 -8.70 -12.97
CA THR A 84 27.26 -8.87 -14.35
C THR A 84 26.87 -7.72 -15.27
N GLY A 85 26.19 -6.70 -14.74
CA GLY A 85 25.71 -5.53 -15.46
C GLY A 85 26.81 -4.64 -16.02
N ASN A 86 26.44 -3.69 -16.88
CA ASN A 86 27.34 -2.74 -17.48
C ASN A 86 27.87 -1.75 -16.42
N LYS A 87 29.19 -1.70 -16.28
CA LYS A 87 29.91 -0.82 -15.35
C LYS A 87 30.72 0.26 -16.06
N ALA A 88 30.40 0.54 -17.31
CA ALA A 88 31.15 1.48 -18.13
C ALA A 88 30.29 2.62 -18.73
N LEU A 89 29.01 2.39 -18.97
CA LEU A 89 28.13 3.39 -19.58
C LEU A 89 27.64 4.38 -18.52
N ALA A 90 28.27 5.55 -18.46
CA ALA A 90 27.94 6.60 -17.48
C ALA A 90 26.85 7.57 -17.96
N ALA A 91 26.69 7.72 -19.27
CA ALA A 91 25.68 8.60 -19.86
C ALA A 91 25.00 7.96 -21.06
N LEU A 92 23.74 8.25 -21.24
CA LEU A 92 22.94 7.83 -22.37
C LEU A 92 22.25 9.05 -22.97
N GLY A 93 22.83 9.57 -24.06
CA GLY A 93 22.36 10.75 -24.76
C GLY A 93 21.31 10.38 -25.81
N LEU A 94 20.04 10.45 -25.43
CA LEU A 94 18.87 10.28 -26.34
C LEU A 94 18.14 11.62 -26.53
N SER A 95 18.90 12.70 -26.61
CA SER A 95 18.40 14.08 -26.54
C SER A 95 17.48 14.47 -27.71
N SER A 96 17.57 13.76 -28.84
CA SER A 96 16.68 13.97 -29.99
C SER A 96 15.55 12.96 -30.09
N LEU A 97 15.50 11.94 -29.22
CA LEU A 97 14.50 10.88 -29.29
C LEU A 97 13.10 11.44 -28.97
N GLU A 98 12.20 11.35 -29.94
CA GLU A 98 10.82 11.84 -29.88
C GLU A 98 9.81 10.69 -29.67
N LYS A 99 10.11 9.49 -30.22
CA LYS A 99 9.17 8.38 -30.22
C LYS A 99 9.83 7.01 -30.13
N VAL A 100 9.25 6.15 -29.32
CA VAL A 100 9.46 4.70 -29.29
C VAL A 100 8.09 4.04 -29.53
N THR A 101 7.91 3.32 -30.65
CA THR A 101 6.60 2.72 -30.97
C THR A 101 6.32 1.48 -30.10
N GLY A 102 7.36 0.75 -29.73
CA GLY A 102 7.31 -0.36 -28.79
C GLY A 102 7.60 0.08 -27.36
N SER A 103 8.29 -0.77 -26.61
CA SER A 103 8.69 -0.53 -25.20
C SER A 103 10.08 0.10 -25.12
N LEU A 104 10.30 0.91 -24.08
CA LEU A 104 11.61 1.41 -23.65
C LEU A 104 12.07 0.61 -22.44
N SER A 105 13.22 -0.07 -22.53
CA SER A 105 13.77 -0.89 -21.45
C SER A 105 15.27 -0.65 -21.26
N LEU A 106 15.63 -0.14 -20.07
CA LEU A 106 17.02 0.08 -19.65
C LEU A 106 17.28 -0.72 -18.38
N GLN A 107 18.20 -1.69 -18.43
CA GLN A 107 18.40 -2.61 -17.33
C GLN A 107 19.87 -2.90 -17.05
N TYR A 108 20.22 -3.00 -15.76
CA TYR A 108 21.57 -3.36 -15.27
C TYR A 108 22.68 -2.43 -15.78
N LEU A 109 22.39 -1.14 -15.92
CA LEU A 109 23.35 -0.09 -16.26
C LEU A 109 23.74 0.64 -14.96
N SER A 110 24.53 -0.02 -14.12
CA SER A 110 24.76 0.41 -12.73
C SER A 110 25.54 1.72 -12.59
N GLU A 111 26.33 2.11 -13.61
CA GLU A 111 27.09 3.35 -13.62
C GLU A 111 26.40 4.49 -14.38
N LEU A 112 25.18 4.25 -14.90
CA LEU A 112 24.46 5.29 -15.62
C LEU A 112 24.02 6.41 -14.67
N GLN A 113 24.63 7.58 -14.82
CA GLN A 113 24.37 8.78 -14.02
C GLN A 113 23.47 9.77 -14.73
N LEU A 114 23.50 9.77 -16.07
CA LEU A 114 22.77 10.72 -16.91
C LEU A 114 21.95 9.96 -17.97
N LEU A 115 20.65 10.17 -17.95
CA LEU A 115 19.72 9.75 -19.00
C LEU A 115 18.94 10.97 -19.48
N GLU A 116 19.17 11.37 -20.73
CA GLU A 116 18.52 12.54 -21.34
C GLU A 116 17.42 12.12 -22.28
N LEU A 117 16.19 12.48 -21.94
CA LEU A 117 14.97 12.23 -22.74
C LEU A 117 14.11 13.51 -22.86
N PRO A 118 14.69 14.67 -23.22
CA PRO A 118 13.98 15.95 -23.16
C PRO A 118 12.87 16.09 -24.21
N LYS A 119 12.91 15.30 -25.29
CA LYS A 119 11.97 15.41 -26.41
C LYS A 119 11.05 14.20 -26.55
N ILE A 120 11.25 13.16 -25.72
CA ILE A 120 10.39 11.98 -25.82
C ILE A 120 8.93 12.35 -25.58
N ALA A 121 8.10 12.17 -26.60
CA ALA A 121 6.67 12.50 -26.57
C ALA A 121 5.80 11.24 -26.46
N SER A 122 6.28 10.09 -26.97
CA SER A 122 5.48 8.87 -27.02
C SER A 122 6.33 7.61 -26.82
N ILE A 123 5.82 6.72 -25.95
CA ILE A 123 6.26 5.34 -25.79
C ILE A 123 5.01 4.47 -25.93
N GLY A 124 4.93 3.62 -26.98
CA GLY A 124 3.72 2.85 -27.26
C GLY A 124 3.51 1.65 -26.33
N GLY A 125 4.59 1.07 -25.82
CA GLY A 125 4.58 -0.04 -24.87
C GLY A 125 4.91 0.36 -23.43
N ASN A 126 5.66 -0.49 -22.72
CA ASN A 126 6.10 -0.24 -21.36
C ASN A 126 7.36 0.63 -21.31
N CYS A 127 7.53 1.36 -20.22
CA CYS A 127 8.80 2.00 -19.84
C CYS A 127 9.36 1.31 -18.60
N THR A 128 10.46 0.57 -18.75
CA THR A 128 11.06 -0.23 -17.68
C THR A 128 12.51 0.18 -17.43
N LEU A 129 12.77 0.65 -16.22
CA LEU A 129 14.09 1.04 -15.75
C LEU A 129 14.44 0.20 -14.52
N THR A 130 15.50 -0.60 -14.61
CA THR A 130 15.83 -1.54 -13.53
C THR A 130 17.33 -1.58 -13.28
N TYR A 131 17.73 -1.49 -12.00
CA TYR A 131 19.16 -1.46 -11.61
C TYR A 131 19.97 -0.35 -12.28
N LEU A 132 19.41 0.87 -12.37
CA LEU A 132 20.11 2.10 -12.74
C LEU A 132 20.54 2.81 -11.45
N THR A 133 21.46 2.19 -10.72
CA THR A 133 21.71 2.50 -9.31
C THR A 133 22.40 3.85 -9.07
N GLN A 134 22.98 4.47 -10.09
CA GLN A 134 23.60 5.80 -10.03
C GLN A 134 22.74 6.90 -10.67
N LEU A 135 21.60 6.56 -11.29
CA LEU A 135 20.73 7.55 -11.93
C LEU A 135 19.98 8.36 -10.87
N LYS A 136 20.25 9.68 -10.84
CA LYS A 136 19.67 10.60 -9.85
C LYS A 136 18.36 11.24 -10.29
N VAL A 137 18.28 11.58 -11.56
CA VAL A 137 17.17 12.35 -12.13
C VAL A 137 16.59 11.61 -13.31
N LEU A 138 15.30 11.43 -13.32
CA LEU A 138 14.55 11.01 -14.51
C LEU A 138 13.49 12.06 -14.80
N ASN A 139 13.65 12.73 -15.94
CA ASN A 139 12.73 13.77 -16.40
C ASN A 139 12.34 13.52 -17.85
N MET A 140 11.03 13.38 -18.10
CA MET A 140 10.43 13.21 -19.41
C MET A 140 9.36 14.30 -19.63
N PRO A 141 9.78 15.58 -19.79
CA PRO A 141 8.87 16.72 -19.72
C PRO A 141 7.88 16.80 -20.88
N GLU A 142 8.21 16.17 -22.02
CA GLU A 142 7.36 16.19 -23.21
C GLU A 142 6.54 14.90 -23.38
N LEU A 143 6.70 13.89 -22.50
CA LEU A 143 5.99 12.63 -22.62
C LEU A 143 4.50 12.83 -22.35
N VAL A 144 3.69 12.64 -23.41
CA VAL A 144 2.21 12.75 -23.36
C VAL A 144 1.53 11.40 -23.53
N HIS A 145 2.24 10.40 -24.07
CA HIS A 145 1.67 9.07 -24.29
C HIS A 145 2.62 7.97 -23.81
N LEU A 146 2.15 7.17 -22.86
CA LEU A 146 2.75 5.91 -22.45
C LEU A 146 1.66 4.83 -22.47
N GLY A 147 1.72 3.94 -23.48
CA GLY A 147 0.66 2.95 -23.72
C GLY A 147 0.59 1.84 -22.68
N GLY A 148 1.72 1.52 -22.07
CA GLY A 148 1.88 0.45 -21.10
C GLY A 148 2.09 0.90 -19.66
N ALA A 149 2.86 0.09 -18.92
CA ALA A 149 3.26 0.33 -17.55
C ALA A 149 4.53 1.19 -17.47
N PHE A 150 4.62 2.01 -16.42
CA PHE A 150 5.86 2.62 -15.99
C PHE A 150 6.44 1.88 -14.79
N THR A 151 7.70 1.45 -14.89
CA THR A 151 8.40 0.76 -13.80
C THR A 151 9.81 1.27 -13.65
N TRP A 152 10.17 1.76 -12.46
CA TRP A 152 11.55 2.08 -12.09
C TRP A 152 11.89 1.38 -10.78
N ASN A 153 12.69 0.31 -10.88
CA ASN A 153 13.08 -0.51 -9.74
C ASN A 153 14.56 -0.37 -9.41
N TYR A 154 14.93 -0.52 -8.14
CA TYR A 154 16.30 -0.38 -7.63
C TYR A 154 16.90 0.99 -7.95
N LEU A 155 16.11 2.03 -7.61
CA LEU A 155 16.44 3.45 -7.86
C LEU A 155 17.29 4.08 -6.73
N THR A 156 18.39 3.44 -6.36
CA THR A 156 19.14 3.72 -5.13
C THR A 156 19.72 5.12 -5.00
N ALA A 157 20.02 5.80 -6.11
CA ALA A 157 20.51 7.18 -6.11
C ALA A 157 19.46 8.22 -6.50
N ALA A 158 18.24 7.80 -6.82
CA ALA A 158 17.22 8.70 -7.35
C ALA A 158 16.80 9.79 -6.36
N THR A 159 16.77 11.02 -6.86
CA THR A 159 16.33 12.21 -6.12
C THR A 159 15.10 12.86 -6.74
N THR A 160 14.95 12.79 -8.06
CA THR A 160 13.87 13.47 -8.78
C THR A 160 13.28 12.59 -9.88
N PHE A 161 11.95 12.60 -9.93
CA PHE A 161 11.18 11.94 -10.98
C PHE A 161 10.09 12.86 -11.50
N ALA A 162 9.95 12.99 -12.85
CA ALA A 162 8.91 13.80 -13.46
C ALA A 162 8.43 13.24 -14.80
N MET A 163 7.09 13.13 -14.92
CA MET A 163 6.31 12.92 -16.15
C MET A 163 5.07 13.81 -16.10
N PRO A 164 5.22 15.13 -16.17
CA PRO A 164 4.15 16.07 -15.83
C PRO A 164 2.97 16.09 -16.83
N LYS A 165 3.15 15.56 -18.05
CA LYS A 165 2.13 15.63 -19.13
C LYS A 165 1.42 14.31 -19.41
N VAL A 166 1.78 13.21 -18.72
CA VAL A 166 1.16 11.89 -18.95
C VAL A 166 -0.21 11.81 -18.28
N PRO A 167 -1.33 11.69 -19.03
CA PRO A 167 -2.66 11.64 -18.42
C PRO A 167 -3.07 10.24 -17.95
N SER A 168 -2.52 9.17 -18.54
CA SER A 168 -2.91 7.82 -18.18
C SER A 168 -1.80 6.79 -18.36
N LEU A 169 -1.83 5.76 -17.50
CA LEU A 169 -0.90 4.63 -17.51
C LEU A 169 -1.63 3.29 -17.36
N ALA A 170 -1.01 2.21 -17.80
CA ALA A 170 -1.49 0.87 -17.45
C ALA A 170 -1.25 0.59 -15.97
N SER A 171 -0.02 0.79 -15.48
CA SER A 171 0.34 0.77 -14.07
C SER A 171 1.54 1.67 -13.82
N PHE A 172 1.73 2.05 -12.55
CA PHE A 172 2.85 2.90 -12.11
C PHE A 172 3.58 2.27 -10.93
N SER A 173 4.90 2.14 -11.03
CA SER A 173 5.71 1.59 -9.95
C SER A 173 7.06 2.28 -9.84
N LEU A 174 7.30 2.91 -8.69
CA LEU A 174 8.61 3.33 -8.20
C LEU A 174 8.98 2.47 -7.01
N SER A 175 10.13 1.76 -7.03
CA SER A 175 10.52 0.94 -5.90
C SER A 175 12.03 0.89 -5.67
N ASP A 176 12.43 0.92 -4.40
CA ASP A 176 13.80 0.70 -3.96
C ASP A 176 13.84 -0.27 -2.77
N SER A 177 14.33 -1.48 -3.03
CA SER A 177 14.47 -2.50 -1.98
C SER A 177 15.66 -2.26 -1.05
N SER A 178 16.62 -1.40 -1.43
CA SER A 178 17.82 -1.11 -0.64
C SER A 178 17.59 -0.08 0.46
N SER A 179 16.47 0.65 0.41
CA SER A 179 16.19 1.79 1.28
C SER A 179 17.24 2.94 1.19
N ALA A 180 18.08 2.96 0.16
CA ALA A 180 19.11 3.97 -0.03
C ALA A 180 18.59 5.21 -0.75
N ALA A 181 17.67 5.03 -1.70
CA ALA A 181 17.06 6.15 -2.41
C ALA A 181 16.23 7.04 -1.48
N MET A 182 16.29 8.34 -1.74
CA MET A 182 15.49 9.34 -1.05
C MET A 182 14.97 10.35 -2.09
N LEU A 183 13.84 10.02 -2.71
CA LEU A 183 13.18 10.94 -3.64
C LEU A 183 12.79 12.23 -2.92
N SER A 184 13.14 13.36 -3.50
CA SER A 184 12.74 14.69 -3.00
C SER A 184 11.58 15.28 -3.80
N SER A 185 11.38 14.79 -5.03
CA SER A 185 10.35 15.33 -5.93
C SER A 185 9.80 14.24 -6.84
N ILE A 186 8.48 14.22 -6.94
CA ILE A 186 7.70 13.43 -7.89
C ILE A 186 6.70 14.38 -8.56
N ASP A 187 6.76 14.51 -9.88
CA ASP A 187 5.81 15.30 -10.66
C ASP A 187 5.01 14.40 -11.61
N LEU A 188 3.74 14.23 -11.28
CA LEU A 188 2.71 13.51 -12.02
C LEU A 188 1.46 14.39 -12.15
N SER A 189 1.66 15.69 -12.35
CA SER A 189 0.59 16.70 -12.22
C SER A 189 -0.59 16.51 -13.17
N SER A 190 -0.39 15.88 -14.35
CA SER A 190 -1.47 15.59 -15.30
C SER A 190 -2.00 14.16 -15.23
N LEU A 191 -1.50 13.31 -14.33
CA LEU A 191 -1.92 11.91 -14.28
C LEU A 191 -3.35 11.79 -13.71
N GLU A 192 -4.28 11.42 -14.58
CA GLU A 192 -5.71 11.27 -14.26
C GLU A 192 -6.08 9.82 -13.98
N LYS A 193 -5.45 8.87 -14.69
CA LYS A 193 -5.88 7.47 -14.66
C LYS A 193 -4.73 6.48 -14.64
N VAL A 194 -4.79 5.52 -13.70
CA VAL A 194 -3.97 4.31 -13.67
C VAL A 194 -4.90 3.10 -13.77
N ARG A 195 -4.76 2.28 -14.82
CA ARG A 195 -5.70 1.17 -15.10
C ARG A 195 -5.56 -0.02 -14.16
N ALA A 196 -4.36 -0.21 -13.59
CA ALA A 196 -4.06 -1.23 -12.59
C ALA A 196 -3.43 -0.56 -11.35
N ASP A 197 -2.31 -1.06 -10.84
CA ASP A 197 -1.72 -0.58 -9.58
C ASP A 197 -0.93 0.73 -9.73
N PHE A 198 -1.07 1.60 -8.74
CA PHE A 198 -0.20 2.75 -8.49
C PHE A 198 0.64 2.47 -7.25
N LYS A 199 1.96 2.39 -7.41
CA LYS A 199 2.87 2.03 -6.33
C LYS A 199 4.04 3.01 -6.20
N ILE A 200 4.24 3.55 -5.00
CA ILE A 200 5.46 4.22 -4.56
C ILE A 200 5.97 3.48 -3.31
N ASP A 201 7.10 2.80 -3.45
CA ASP A 201 7.70 1.93 -2.44
C ASP A 201 9.18 2.30 -2.25
N THR A 202 9.40 3.52 -1.75
CA THR A 202 10.73 4.09 -1.54
C THR A 202 10.67 5.19 -0.49
N LYS A 203 11.81 5.58 0.07
CA LYS A 203 11.88 6.74 0.95
C LYS A 203 11.63 8.03 0.19
N PHE A 204 10.97 8.97 0.85
CA PHE A 204 10.61 10.27 0.30
C PHE A 204 11.00 11.36 1.30
N SER A 205 11.75 12.37 0.85
CA SER A 205 12.25 13.44 1.71
C SER A 205 11.39 14.68 1.73
N SER A 206 10.36 14.78 0.86
CA SER A 206 9.39 15.86 0.89
C SER A 206 8.34 15.62 1.97
N ASP A 207 7.80 16.71 2.51
CA ASP A 207 6.68 16.73 3.45
C ASP A 207 5.31 16.54 2.78
N ARG A 208 5.25 16.56 1.44
CA ARG A 208 4.00 16.42 0.68
C ARG A 208 4.14 15.56 -0.56
N LEU A 209 3.07 14.84 -0.87
CA LEU A 209 2.83 14.16 -2.14
C LEU A 209 1.53 14.69 -2.73
N GLU A 210 1.61 15.26 -3.93
CA GLU A 210 0.47 15.86 -4.63
C GLU A 210 0.20 15.11 -5.95
N LEU A 211 -1.03 14.65 -6.11
CA LEU A 211 -1.56 13.98 -7.30
C LEU A 211 -2.87 14.69 -7.71
N PRO A 212 -2.78 15.96 -8.15
CA PRO A 212 -3.94 16.85 -8.23
C PRO A 212 -4.97 16.46 -9.28
N ALA A 213 -4.55 15.75 -10.33
CA ALA A 213 -5.42 15.31 -11.41
C ALA A 213 -5.94 13.87 -11.26
N LEU A 214 -5.38 13.09 -10.33
CA LEU A 214 -5.63 11.65 -10.23
C LEU A 214 -7.09 11.35 -9.86
N GLU A 215 -7.83 10.75 -10.78
CA GLU A 215 -9.26 10.43 -10.65
C GLU A 215 -9.52 8.95 -10.37
N THR A 216 -8.74 8.05 -11.02
CA THR A 216 -9.03 6.62 -10.91
C THR A 216 -7.76 5.76 -10.83
N ILE A 217 -7.80 4.76 -9.95
CA ILE A 217 -6.83 3.67 -9.86
C ILE A 217 -7.63 2.37 -9.94
N GLY A 218 -7.44 1.58 -11.00
CA GLY A 218 -8.20 0.35 -11.23
C GLY A 218 -7.77 -0.83 -10.36
N GLY A 219 -6.61 -0.75 -9.72
CA GLY A 219 -6.07 -1.74 -8.79
C GLY A 219 -5.71 -1.13 -7.44
N GLN A 220 -4.53 -1.50 -6.91
CA GLN A 220 -4.07 -1.05 -5.61
C GLN A 220 -3.40 0.33 -5.67
N PHE A 221 -3.79 1.22 -4.74
CA PHE A 221 -3.05 2.43 -4.40
C PHE A 221 -2.10 2.12 -3.24
N CYS A 222 -0.82 1.95 -3.55
CA CYS A 222 0.19 1.49 -2.61
C CYS A 222 1.24 2.57 -2.35
N LEU A 223 1.31 3.07 -1.11
CA LEU A 223 2.33 4.01 -0.65
C LEU A 223 3.09 3.39 0.53
N ARG A 224 4.42 3.27 0.40
CA ARG A 224 5.25 2.67 1.45
C ARG A 224 6.50 3.50 1.70
N TYR A 225 6.87 3.63 2.99
CA TYR A 225 8.07 4.29 3.47
C TYR A 225 8.14 5.81 3.20
N LEU A 226 7.03 6.45 2.87
CA LEU A 226 6.93 7.90 2.75
C LEU A 226 6.81 8.52 4.15
N SER A 227 7.81 8.27 4.99
CA SER A 227 7.73 8.51 6.43
C SER A 227 7.73 9.98 6.85
N LEU A 228 8.09 10.89 5.95
CA LEU A 228 8.17 12.32 6.21
C LEU A 228 6.99 13.12 5.65
N ILE A 229 6.07 12.50 4.87
CA ILE A 229 4.94 13.25 4.36
C ILE A 229 3.99 13.65 5.48
N GLU A 230 3.63 14.93 5.49
CA GLU A 230 2.61 15.53 6.33
C GLU A 230 1.32 15.81 5.53
N THR A 231 1.43 15.86 4.20
CA THR A 231 0.31 16.10 3.30
C THR A 231 0.29 15.07 2.16
N LEU A 232 -0.84 14.37 2.02
CA LEU A 232 -1.20 13.61 0.83
C LEU A 232 -2.41 14.27 0.17
N SER A 233 -2.22 14.84 -1.03
CA SER A 233 -3.28 15.54 -1.76
C SER A 233 -3.73 14.72 -2.97
N ILE A 234 -4.96 14.22 -2.92
CA ILE A 234 -5.62 13.42 -3.97
C ILE A 234 -7.05 13.91 -4.20
N PRO A 235 -7.25 15.21 -4.47
CA PRO A 235 -8.57 15.87 -4.35
C PRO A 235 -9.60 15.37 -5.37
N ARG A 236 -9.16 14.74 -6.46
CA ARG A 236 -10.04 14.25 -7.53
C ARG A 236 -10.24 12.74 -7.53
N LEU A 237 -9.62 12.01 -6.58
CA LEU A 237 -9.73 10.56 -6.55
C LEU A 237 -11.18 10.13 -6.23
N THR A 238 -11.82 9.44 -7.18
CA THR A 238 -13.21 8.95 -7.06
C THR A 238 -13.32 7.44 -7.05
N ALA A 239 -12.31 6.72 -7.57
CA ALA A 239 -12.32 5.27 -7.61
C ALA A 239 -10.94 4.67 -7.33
N CYS A 240 -10.91 3.68 -6.44
CA CYS A 240 -9.73 2.88 -6.13
C CYS A 240 -10.19 1.52 -5.59
N GLU A 241 -9.61 0.43 -6.09
CA GLU A 241 -10.01 -0.91 -5.64
C GLU A 241 -9.50 -1.20 -4.23
N ASN A 242 -8.20 -0.94 -3.98
CA ASN A 242 -7.57 -1.19 -2.68
C ASN A 242 -6.61 -0.05 -2.31
N ILE A 243 -6.57 0.30 -1.03
CA ILE A 243 -5.58 1.22 -0.47
C ILE A 243 -4.67 0.45 0.48
N TYR A 244 -3.36 0.57 0.28
CA TYR A 244 -2.34 0.00 1.15
C TYR A 244 -1.28 1.03 1.47
N PHE A 245 -1.32 1.61 2.67
CA PHE A 245 -0.34 2.58 3.13
C PHE A 245 0.46 2.00 4.29
N TYR A 246 1.78 2.06 4.17
CA TYR A 246 2.70 1.52 5.15
C TYR A 246 3.79 2.53 5.52
N GLN A 247 3.88 2.87 6.81
CA GLN A 247 4.87 3.82 7.34
C GLN A 247 4.78 5.24 6.73
N LEU A 248 3.58 5.79 6.63
CA LEU A 248 3.35 7.21 6.41
C LEU A 248 3.31 7.90 7.79
N ASN A 249 4.49 8.04 8.41
CA ASN A 249 4.60 8.25 9.85
C ASN A 249 4.11 9.62 10.34
N LEU A 250 4.22 10.67 9.52
CA LEU A 250 3.87 12.05 9.89
C LEU A 250 2.53 12.50 9.32
N LEU A 251 1.85 11.69 8.50
CA LEU A 251 0.55 12.05 7.93
C LEU A 251 -0.52 12.16 9.03
N PRO A 252 -1.10 13.33 9.30
CA PRO A 252 -2.03 13.53 10.42
C PRO A 252 -3.47 13.12 10.09
N SER A 253 -3.85 13.19 8.82
CA SER A 253 -5.19 12.85 8.37
C SER A 253 -5.20 12.34 6.94
N LEU A 254 -6.20 11.51 6.62
CA LEU A 254 -6.43 10.97 5.30
C LEU A 254 -7.88 11.23 4.89
N ASP A 255 -8.08 11.97 3.80
CA ASP A 255 -9.41 12.24 3.26
C ASP A 255 -9.67 11.40 2.00
N LEU A 256 -10.60 10.45 2.11
CA LEU A 256 -11.07 9.57 1.05
C LEU A 256 -12.56 9.79 0.76
N SER A 257 -13.13 10.91 1.20
CA SER A 257 -14.58 11.18 1.06
C SER A 257 -15.03 11.35 -0.39
N GLY A 258 -14.10 11.61 -1.31
CA GLY A 258 -14.35 11.61 -2.75
C GLY A 258 -14.54 10.21 -3.35
N VAL A 259 -14.00 9.17 -2.71
CA VAL A 259 -13.98 7.81 -3.26
C VAL A 259 -15.33 7.11 -3.05
N GLU A 260 -15.93 6.63 -4.13
CA GLU A 260 -17.29 6.07 -4.10
C GLU A 260 -17.37 4.69 -3.46
N SER A 261 -16.33 3.87 -3.65
CA SER A 261 -16.23 2.52 -3.09
C SER A 261 -14.80 2.22 -2.70
N LEU A 262 -14.62 1.69 -1.51
CA LEU A 262 -13.35 1.30 -0.92
C LEU A 262 -13.47 -0.14 -0.41
N PRO A 263 -13.35 -1.16 -1.28
CA PRO A 263 -13.49 -2.56 -0.88
C PRO A 263 -12.51 -2.95 0.22
N LYS A 264 -11.29 -2.41 0.17
CA LYS A 264 -10.27 -2.69 1.18
C LYS A 264 -9.34 -1.50 1.41
N VAL A 265 -9.16 -1.12 2.68
CA VAL A 265 -8.23 -0.09 3.12
C VAL A 265 -7.34 -0.65 4.23
N GLU A 266 -6.02 -0.62 4.04
CA GLU A 266 -5.02 -1.07 5.01
C GLU A 266 -4.06 0.07 5.33
N LEU A 267 -4.07 0.54 6.57
CA LEU A 267 -3.23 1.62 7.08
C LEU A 267 -2.33 1.04 8.19
N ILE A 268 -1.04 0.86 7.88
CA ILE A 268 -0.12 0.14 8.76
C ILE A 268 1.03 1.06 9.17
N ALA A 269 1.28 1.17 10.47
CA ALA A 269 2.35 1.98 11.05
C ALA A 269 2.31 3.46 10.61
N CYS A 270 1.10 4.01 10.42
CA CYS A 270 0.86 5.43 10.15
C CYS A 270 0.70 6.15 11.50
N TYR A 271 1.82 6.45 12.17
CA TYR A 271 1.83 6.77 13.61
C TYR A 271 1.09 8.07 13.98
N LYS A 272 1.17 9.10 13.14
CA LYS A 272 0.51 10.39 13.38
C LYS A 272 -0.91 10.48 12.81
N LEU A 273 -1.37 9.42 12.14
CA LEU A 273 -2.68 9.42 11.53
C LEU A 273 -3.78 9.41 12.61
N ALA A 274 -4.33 10.59 12.89
CA ALA A 274 -5.37 10.77 13.88
C ALA A 274 -6.78 10.54 13.30
N LYS A 275 -7.00 10.90 12.04
CA LYS A 275 -8.32 10.88 11.41
C LYS A 275 -8.29 10.28 10.02
N VAL A 276 -9.27 9.45 9.73
CA VAL A 276 -9.59 8.97 8.38
C VAL A 276 -11.01 9.40 8.05
N ARG A 277 -11.20 10.11 6.95
CA ARG A 277 -12.52 10.50 6.45
C ARG A 277 -12.86 9.70 5.21
N VAL A 278 -14.07 9.15 5.16
CA VAL A 278 -14.57 8.37 4.04
C VAL A 278 -15.98 8.82 3.66
N ARG A 279 -16.42 8.41 2.48
CA ARG A 279 -17.81 8.60 2.06
C ARG A 279 -18.71 7.62 2.79
N LYS A 280 -19.96 8.02 3.05
CA LYS A 280 -21.01 7.17 3.58
C LYS A 280 -21.13 5.86 2.79
N ASN A 281 -21.12 4.74 3.49
CA ASN A 281 -21.28 3.38 2.90
C ASN A 281 -20.21 2.99 1.85
N ALA A 282 -19.06 3.66 1.81
CA ALA A 282 -18.01 3.35 0.87
C ALA A 282 -17.13 2.16 1.30
N LEU A 283 -17.04 1.88 2.60
CA LEU A 283 -16.09 0.91 3.17
C LEU A 283 -16.59 -0.53 3.12
N GLY A 284 -15.79 -1.40 2.51
CA GLY A 284 -15.80 -2.85 2.75
C GLY A 284 -14.98 -3.18 3.99
N ASP A 285 -13.67 -3.45 3.82
CA ASP A 285 -12.75 -3.73 4.91
C ASP A 285 -11.89 -2.51 5.25
N LEU A 286 -11.71 -2.24 6.55
CA LEU A 286 -10.74 -1.27 7.05
C LEU A 286 -9.83 -1.92 8.08
N SER A 287 -8.52 -1.91 7.83
CA SER A 287 -7.51 -2.35 8.77
C SER A 287 -6.64 -1.17 9.23
N LEU A 288 -6.68 -0.91 10.51
CA LEU A 288 -5.86 0.07 11.20
C LEU A 288 -4.87 -0.69 12.07
N ASN A 289 -3.57 -0.68 11.73
CA ASN A 289 -2.55 -1.40 12.47
C ASN A 289 -1.43 -0.45 12.91
N GLY A 290 -1.29 -0.26 14.20
CA GLY A 290 -0.26 0.60 14.80
C GLY A 290 1.17 0.09 14.65
N GLY A 291 1.39 -1.16 14.20
CA GLY A 291 2.74 -1.76 14.14
C GLY A 291 3.35 -1.93 15.53
N SER A 292 4.60 -1.48 15.72
CA SER A 292 5.35 -1.62 16.99
C SER A 292 5.40 -0.34 17.83
N ARG A 293 4.76 0.74 17.40
CA ARG A 293 4.78 2.05 18.08
C ARG A 293 3.36 2.55 18.36
N ALA A 294 3.29 3.59 19.19
CA ALA A 294 2.07 4.34 19.41
C ALA A 294 1.54 4.98 18.12
N CYS A 295 0.23 4.93 17.95
CA CYS A 295 -0.47 5.61 16.86
C CYS A 295 -1.50 6.57 17.41
N ASP A 296 -1.65 7.72 16.74
CA ASP A 296 -2.51 8.82 17.19
C ASP A 296 -3.97 8.69 16.70
N PHE A 297 -4.37 7.56 16.09
CA PHE A 297 -5.73 7.39 15.57
C PHE A 297 -6.79 7.61 16.65
N THR A 298 -7.73 8.51 16.36
CA THR A 298 -8.83 8.86 17.27
C THR A 298 -10.21 8.68 16.64
N ALA A 299 -10.34 8.86 15.31
CA ALA A 299 -11.66 8.86 14.68
C ALA A 299 -11.66 8.37 13.23
N LEU A 300 -12.70 7.59 12.90
CA LEU A 300 -13.16 7.36 11.52
C LEU A 300 -14.41 8.22 11.30
N GLU A 301 -14.34 9.13 10.32
CA GLU A 301 -15.40 10.08 10.05
C GLU A 301 -16.12 9.77 8.72
N GLY A 302 -17.42 10.01 8.66
CA GLY A 302 -18.26 9.92 7.47
C GLY A 302 -18.87 8.54 7.21
N ALA A 303 -18.28 7.45 7.69
CA ALA A 303 -18.84 6.12 7.52
C ALA A 303 -20.14 5.94 8.34
N GLU A 304 -21.20 5.40 7.72
CA GLU A 304 -22.37 4.90 8.44
C GLU A 304 -22.40 3.36 8.49
N THR A 305 -21.88 2.72 7.45
CA THR A 305 -21.82 1.26 7.35
C THR A 305 -20.44 0.82 6.93
N ILE A 306 -19.93 -0.21 7.59
CA ILE A 306 -18.76 -0.98 7.18
C ILE A 306 -19.27 -2.38 6.87
N SER A 307 -19.40 -2.72 5.58
CA SER A 307 -20.03 -3.99 5.17
C SER A 307 -19.18 -5.22 5.50
N GLY A 308 -17.87 -5.05 5.53
CA GLY A 308 -16.91 -6.10 5.87
C GLY A 308 -16.35 -5.96 7.28
N LYS A 309 -15.01 -5.97 7.39
CA LYS A 309 -14.29 -5.99 8.67
C LYS A 309 -13.66 -4.63 9.01
N LEU A 310 -13.96 -4.11 10.20
CA LEU A 310 -13.19 -3.06 10.86
C LEU A 310 -12.20 -3.72 11.82
N SER A 311 -10.91 -3.70 11.47
CA SER A 311 -9.83 -4.25 12.29
C SER A 311 -8.97 -3.15 12.88
N VAL A 312 -8.80 -3.15 14.20
CA VAL A 312 -7.97 -2.20 14.94
C VAL A 312 -6.94 -2.98 15.76
N SER A 313 -5.64 -2.74 15.54
CA SER A 313 -4.61 -3.47 16.26
C SER A 313 -3.41 -2.59 16.61
N ASN A 314 -2.78 -2.89 17.77
CA ASN A 314 -1.55 -2.25 18.22
C ASN A 314 -1.63 -0.72 18.44
N TYR A 315 -2.79 -0.19 18.81
CA TYR A 315 -2.96 1.21 19.22
C TYR A 315 -2.71 1.37 20.71
N THR A 316 -1.46 1.57 21.10
CA THR A 316 -0.99 1.42 22.48
C THR A 316 -1.02 2.68 23.34
N GLN A 317 -1.41 3.84 22.79
CA GLN A 317 -1.29 5.12 23.51
C GLN A 317 -2.59 5.93 23.64
N ASN A 318 -3.68 5.49 23.01
CA ASN A 318 -4.90 6.28 23.00
C ASN A 318 -5.80 5.96 24.20
N ASP A 319 -6.19 7.01 24.92
CA ASP A 319 -7.19 6.90 26.00
C ASP A 319 -8.61 6.70 25.43
N LEU A 320 -8.85 7.18 24.21
CA LEU A 320 -10.14 7.05 23.53
C LEU A 320 -9.95 6.66 22.06
N ILE A 321 -10.65 5.62 21.63
CA ILE A 321 -10.84 5.24 20.23
C ILE A 321 -12.34 5.34 19.95
N THR A 322 -12.75 6.17 19.01
CA THR A 322 -14.17 6.43 18.73
C THR A 322 -14.53 6.28 17.26
N PHE A 323 -15.73 5.79 17.01
CA PHE A 323 -16.29 5.54 15.68
C PHE A 323 -17.65 6.22 15.54
N PRO A 324 -17.68 7.58 15.50
CA PRO A 324 -18.94 8.32 15.42
C PRO A 324 -19.61 8.12 14.06
N GLY A 325 -20.94 8.10 14.06
CA GLY A 325 -21.78 8.00 12.87
C GLY A 325 -21.94 6.57 12.32
N ILE A 326 -21.14 5.60 12.77
CA ILE A 326 -21.25 4.22 12.32
C ILE A 326 -22.45 3.55 12.98
N LYS A 327 -23.39 3.06 12.15
CA LYS A 327 -24.60 2.36 12.58
C LYS A 327 -24.49 0.85 12.45
N SER A 328 -23.73 0.37 11.46
CA SER A 328 -23.61 -1.06 11.20
C SER A 328 -22.19 -1.46 10.80
N ILE A 329 -21.73 -2.61 11.33
CA ILE A 329 -20.43 -3.21 11.01
C ILE A 329 -20.63 -4.71 10.79
N GLY A 330 -20.10 -5.28 9.70
CA GLY A 330 -20.08 -6.73 9.49
C GLY A 330 -19.28 -7.45 10.58
N THR A 331 -17.99 -7.11 10.71
CA THR A 331 -17.12 -7.62 11.79
C THR A 331 -16.31 -6.49 12.39
N TYR A 332 -16.42 -6.27 13.69
CA TYR A 332 -15.44 -5.49 14.44
C TYR A 332 -14.40 -6.41 15.07
N SER A 333 -13.12 -6.09 14.89
CA SER A 333 -12.02 -6.86 15.50
C SER A 333 -10.99 -5.93 16.08
N GLN A 334 -10.72 -6.04 17.38
CA GLN A 334 -9.67 -5.27 18.04
C GLN A 334 -8.73 -6.16 18.84
N SER A 335 -7.42 -5.85 18.75
CA SER A 335 -6.38 -6.48 19.57
C SER A 335 -5.30 -5.47 19.93
N GLY A 336 -4.82 -5.53 21.17
CA GLY A 336 -3.85 -4.57 21.69
C GLY A 336 -4.46 -3.20 22.01
N GLY A 337 -3.71 -2.36 22.70
CA GLY A 337 -4.10 -1.05 23.17
C GLY A 337 -3.13 -0.53 24.21
N LYS A 338 -3.44 0.60 24.87
CA LYS A 338 -2.63 1.15 25.96
C LYS A 338 -2.67 0.21 27.15
N ALA A 339 -1.51 -0.19 27.65
CA ALA A 339 -1.42 -1.13 28.76
C ALA A 339 -2.16 -0.62 30.01
N ASN A 340 -2.55 -1.56 30.89
CA ASN A 340 -3.13 -1.28 32.20
C ASN A 340 -4.55 -0.69 32.22
N GLY A 341 -5.38 -1.03 31.22
CA GLY A 341 -6.81 -0.71 31.23
C GLY A 341 -7.10 0.78 31.21
N GLN A 342 -6.52 1.51 30.26
CA GLN A 342 -6.69 2.96 30.15
C GLN A 342 -7.49 3.39 28.92
N THR A 343 -7.79 2.46 28.00
CA THR A 343 -8.46 2.80 26.73
C THR A 343 -9.97 2.64 26.84
N THR A 344 -10.69 3.68 26.46
CA THR A 344 -12.13 3.62 26.16
C THR A 344 -12.33 3.39 24.66
N VAL A 345 -13.17 2.42 24.31
CA VAL A 345 -13.63 2.19 22.93
C VAL A 345 -15.09 2.62 22.84
N SER A 346 -15.40 3.52 21.91
CA SER A 346 -16.72 4.14 21.82
C SER A 346 -17.34 4.03 20.43
N PHE A 347 -18.57 3.54 20.39
CA PHE A 347 -19.43 3.46 19.22
C PHE A 347 -20.75 4.17 19.50
N PRO A 348 -20.78 5.51 19.47
CA PRO A 348 -21.95 6.28 19.95
C PRO A 348 -23.23 6.03 19.15
N ASP A 349 -23.10 5.57 17.90
CA ASP A 349 -24.23 5.43 16.99
C ASP A 349 -24.47 3.99 16.49
N LEU A 350 -23.66 3.01 16.92
CA LEU A 350 -23.71 1.64 16.44
C LEU A 350 -25.02 0.96 16.92
N GLU A 351 -25.82 0.51 15.97
CA GLU A 351 -27.09 -0.16 16.20
C GLU A 351 -26.96 -1.68 16.05
N GLN A 352 -26.11 -2.14 15.12
CA GLN A 352 -25.94 -3.54 14.80
C GLN A 352 -24.50 -3.89 14.43
N VAL A 353 -24.06 -5.09 14.84
CA VAL A 353 -22.79 -5.67 14.40
C VAL A 353 -22.94 -7.17 14.17
N GLY A 354 -22.36 -7.70 13.10
CA GLY A 354 -22.29 -9.13 12.85
C GLY A 354 -21.47 -9.84 13.91
N THR A 355 -20.17 -9.75 13.82
CA THR A 355 -19.23 -10.26 14.83
C THR A 355 -18.56 -9.12 15.59
N PHE A 356 -18.65 -9.13 16.92
CA PHE A 356 -17.93 -8.23 17.81
C PHE A 356 -16.79 -8.99 18.48
N GLN A 357 -15.56 -8.80 18.01
CA GLN A 357 -14.41 -9.53 18.49
C GLN A 357 -13.37 -8.61 19.15
N MET A 358 -13.05 -8.86 20.39
CA MET A 358 -11.98 -8.16 21.12
C MET A 358 -11.11 -9.19 21.84
N SER A 359 -9.85 -9.29 21.45
CA SER A 359 -8.90 -10.26 22.03
C SER A 359 -7.75 -9.57 22.72
N SER A 360 -7.22 -10.18 23.77
CA SER A 360 -6.11 -9.62 24.56
C SER A 360 -6.41 -8.22 25.09
N CYS A 361 -7.61 -8.02 25.64
CA CYS A 361 -8.17 -6.71 26.01
C CYS A 361 -7.63 -6.14 27.32
N SER A 362 -6.37 -6.41 27.66
CA SER A 362 -5.71 -5.82 28.84
C SER A 362 -5.57 -4.29 28.79
N TYR A 363 -5.83 -3.68 27.65
CA TYR A 363 -5.84 -2.25 27.45
C TYR A 363 -7.21 -1.61 27.75
N LEU A 364 -8.29 -2.39 27.66
CA LEU A 364 -9.67 -1.89 27.75
C LEU A 364 -10.04 -1.50 29.18
N LYS A 365 -10.48 -0.25 29.36
CA LYS A 365 -11.14 0.22 30.59
C LYS A 365 -12.64 0.27 30.38
N LYS A 366 -13.11 0.79 29.27
CA LYS A 366 -14.55 0.96 29.01
C LYS A 366 -14.88 0.67 27.55
N LEU A 367 -16.02 0.00 27.34
CA LEU A 367 -16.66 -0.13 26.04
C LEU A 367 -18.02 0.57 26.09
N SER A 368 -18.25 1.55 25.21
CA SER A 368 -19.51 2.25 25.11
C SER A 368 -20.12 2.05 23.72
N ALA A 369 -21.29 1.41 23.67
CA ALA A 369 -22.10 1.27 22.48
C ALA A 369 -23.59 1.43 22.87
N PRO A 370 -24.01 2.67 23.23
CA PRO A 370 -25.30 2.91 23.88
C PRO A 370 -26.50 2.62 23.00
N LYS A 371 -26.36 2.59 21.67
CA LYS A 371 -27.43 2.28 20.72
C LYS A 371 -27.41 0.87 20.17
N LEU A 372 -26.40 0.06 20.55
CA LEU A 372 -26.27 -1.32 20.06
C LEU A 372 -27.44 -2.18 20.54
N THR A 373 -28.21 -2.71 19.60
CA THR A 373 -29.39 -3.55 19.88
C THR A 373 -29.11 -5.03 19.64
N GLU A 374 -28.23 -5.36 18.68
CA GLU A 374 -28.00 -6.73 18.24
C GLU A 374 -26.55 -7.00 17.84
N VAL A 375 -26.04 -8.17 18.25
CA VAL A 375 -24.84 -8.83 17.72
C VAL A 375 -25.33 -10.11 17.01
N THR A 376 -25.43 -10.04 15.66
CA THR A 376 -26.15 -11.06 14.89
C THR A 376 -25.46 -12.41 14.88
N ASP A 377 -24.13 -12.42 14.77
CA ASP A 377 -23.35 -13.65 14.65
C ASP A 377 -22.68 -14.01 15.98
N LYS A 378 -21.72 -13.19 16.43
CA LYS A 378 -20.88 -13.56 17.56
C LYS A 378 -20.37 -12.37 18.36
N TRP A 379 -20.56 -12.43 19.67
CA TRP A 379 -19.77 -11.68 20.65
C TRP A 379 -18.60 -12.57 21.11
N ASP A 380 -17.35 -12.17 20.85
CA ASP A 380 -16.15 -12.92 21.20
C ASP A 380 -15.14 -12.02 21.89
N THR A 381 -15.08 -12.07 23.21
CA THR A 381 -14.18 -11.23 24.00
C THR A 381 -13.32 -12.04 24.95
N SER A 382 -12.05 -11.60 25.14
CA SER A 382 -11.11 -12.26 26.05
C SER A 382 -10.13 -11.30 26.70
N TYR A 383 -9.64 -11.64 27.90
CA TYR A 383 -8.66 -10.87 28.66
C TYR A 383 -9.09 -9.45 29.05
N MET A 384 -10.34 -9.27 29.46
CA MET A 384 -10.85 -7.98 29.93
C MET A 384 -10.50 -7.69 31.42
N GLN A 385 -9.21 -7.77 31.77
CA GLN A 385 -8.77 -7.77 33.16
C GLN A 385 -8.98 -6.44 33.92
N TYR A 386 -9.20 -5.33 33.23
CA TYR A 386 -9.41 -4.00 33.83
C TYR A 386 -10.84 -3.48 33.70
N VAL A 387 -11.72 -4.29 33.15
CA VAL A 387 -13.15 -3.98 33.03
C VAL A 387 -13.84 -4.37 34.31
N ASP A 388 -14.58 -3.43 34.90
CA ASP A 388 -15.44 -3.63 36.07
C ASP A 388 -16.93 -3.63 35.65
N GLU A 389 -17.83 -3.94 36.56
CA GLU A 389 -19.28 -3.83 36.32
C GLU A 389 -19.67 -2.37 36.01
N GLY A 390 -20.46 -2.16 34.94
CA GLY A 390 -20.83 -0.84 34.43
C GLY A 390 -19.87 -0.25 33.41
N ASP A 391 -18.72 -0.90 33.16
CA ASP A 391 -17.77 -0.46 32.16
C ASP A 391 -18.15 -0.92 30.73
N LEU A 392 -19.08 -1.88 30.58
CA LEU A 392 -19.68 -2.28 29.30
C LEU A 392 -21.03 -1.59 29.13
N GLU A 393 -21.03 -0.37 28.59
CA GLU A 393 -22.23 0.44 28.41
C GLU A 393 -23.03 0.01 27.17
N LEU A 394 -23.96 -0.95 27.39
CA LEU A 394 -24.75 -1.65 26.38
C LEU A 394 -26.26 -1.63 26.70
N PRO A 395 -26.88 -0.51 27.06
CA PRO A 395 -28.24 -0.49 27.65
C PRO A 395 -29.34 -0.98 26.72
N LEU A 396 -29.14 -0.89 25.40
CA LEU A 396 -30.12 -1.31 24.40
C LEU A 396 -29.85 -2.69 23.81
N LEU A 397 -28.78 -3.39 24.20
CA LEU A 397 -28.46 -4.71 23.67
C LEU A 397 -29.53 -5.74 24.09
N ARG A 398 -30.14 -6.42 23.11
CA ARG A 398 -31.22 -7.37 23.30
C ARG A 398 -30.88 -8.75 22.78
N LYS A 399 -30.09 -8.84 21.73
CA LYS A 399 -29.83 -10.11 21.04
C LYS A 399 -28.38 -10.36 20.75
N ILE A 400 -27.95 -11.60 20.99
CA ILE A 400 -26.59 -12.08 20.67
C ILE A 400 -26.70 -13.48 20.05
N GLY A 401 -26.12 -13.71 18.89
CA GLY A 401 -26.09 -15.03 18.26
C GLY A 401 -25.28 -16.02 19.09
N VAL A 402 -23.96 -15.93 19.08
CA VAL A 402 -23.04 -16.72 19.91
C VAL A 402 -22.40 -15.79 20.95
N PHE A 403 -22.58 -16.06 22.21
CA PHE A 403 -21.96 -15.30 23.30
C PHE A 403 -20.74 -16.04 23.85
N LYS A 404 -19.55 -15.67 23.36
CA LYS A 404 -18.27 -16.18 23.86
C LYS A 404 -17.59 -15.11 24.72
N PHE A 405 -17.48 -15.39 26.00
CA PHE A 405 -17.01 -14.44 27.00
C PHE A 405 -15.95 -15.10 27.88
N TRP A 406 -14.67 -14.95 27.50
CA TRP A 406 -13.55 -15.62 28.16
C TRP A 406 -12.72 -14.64 28.99
N GLY A 407 -12.57 -14.93 30.29
CA GLY A 407 -11.71 -14.15 31.18
C GLY A 407 -10.23 -14.28 30.82
N GLY A 408 -9.80 -15.50 30.43
CA GLY A 408 -8.44 -15.77 29.98
C GLY A 408 -8.36 -16.88 28.95
N THR A 409 -7.16 -17.34 28.60
CA THR A 409 -6.95 -18.52 27.75
C THR A 409 -6.58 -19.77 28.54
N TYR A 410 -6.31 -19.61 29.84
CA TYR A 410 -5.98 -20.69 30.78
C TYR A 410 -6.30 -20.25 32.22
N SER A 411 -6.39 -21.21 33.12
CA SER A 411 -6.83 -20.98 34.51
C SER A 411 -5.99 -19.98 35.30
N GLY A 412 -4.67 -19.89 35.04
CA GLY A 412 -3.80 -18.92 35.69
C GLY A 412 -4.09 -17.45 35.34
N ALA A 413 -4.65 -17.17 34.20
CA ALA A 413 -5.06 -15.83 33.82
C ALA A 413 -6.41 -15.41 34.42
N ALA A 414 -7.26 -16.35 34.81
CA ALA A 414 -8.58 -16.10 35.36
C ALA A 414 -8.56 -15.28 36.67
N SER A 415 -7.53 -15.46 37.52
CA SER A 415 -7.37 -14.72 38.76
C SER A 415 -7.11 -13.23 38.61
N GLN A 416 -6.70 -12.81 37.41
CA GLN A 416 -6.40 -11.42 37.08
C GLN A 416 -7.64 -10.61 36.66
N MET A 417 -8.75 -11.30 36.34
CA MET A 417 -9.98 -10.64 35.91
C MET A 417 -10.67 -9.97 37.10
N LYS A 418 -11.17 -8.75 36.88
CA LYS A 418 -11.85 -7.99 37.93
C LYS A 418 -13.35 -8.22 37.98
N LEU A 419 -13.98 -8.44 36.82
CA LEU A 419 -15.42 -8.54 36.67
C LEU A 419 -15.98 -9.68 37.54
N THR A 420 -16.97 -9.37 38.36
CA THR A 420 -17.61 -10.30 39.31
C THR A 420 -19.00 -10.74 38.91
N GLY A 421 -19.65 -10.00 38.00
CA GLY A 421 -21.00 -10.24 37.50
C GLY A 421 -21.18 -9.87 36.04
N MET A 422 -22.40 -10.05 35.56
CA MET A 422 -22.81 -9.80 34.18
C MET A 422 -23.96 -8.78 34.10
N ALA A 423 -24.04 -7.84 35.05
CA ALA A 423 -25.09 -6.83 35.10
C ALA A 423 -25.22 -6.01 33.82
N ASP A 424 -24.10 -5.75 33.13
CA ASP A 424 -24.05 -4.99 31.88
C ASP A 424 -24.82 -5.67 30.73
N PHE A 425 -25.13 -6.97 30.84
CA PHE A 425 -25.93 -7.74 29.87
C PHE A 425 -27.38 -7.96 30.31
N ALA A 426 -27.83 -7.30 31.38
CA ALA A 426 -29.18 -7.49 31.93
C ALA A 426 -30.32 -7.18 30.95
N GLY A 427 -30.04 -6.38 29.93
CA GLY A 427 -30.99 -6.08 28.84
C GLY A 427 -31.16 -7.19 27.80
N VAL A 428 -30.27 -8.17 27.76
CA VAL A 428 -30.26 -9.22 26.74
C VAL A 428 -31.38 -10.21 27.00
N THR A 429 -32.23 -10.45 25.98
CA THR A 429 -33.38 -11.33 26.05
C THR A 429 -33.28 -12.55 25.14
N GLU A 430 -32.37 -12.55 24.18
CA GLU A 430 -32.17 -13.64 23.23
C GLU A 430 -30.67 -13.92 23.05
N ILE A 431 -30.27 -15.18 23.27
CA ILE A 431 -28.90 -15.67 23.01
C ILE A 431 -29.02 -17.03 22.32
N GLY A 432 -28.29 -17.21 21.21
CA GLY A 432 -28.29 -18.48 20.47
C GLY A 432 -27.44 -19.57 21.15
N SER A 433 -26.26 -19.22 21.70
CA SER A 433 -25.44 -20.12 22.54
C SER A 433 -24.50 -19.32 23.44
N VAL A 434 -24.06 -19.95 24.54
CA VAL A 434 -23.19 -19.35 25.57
C VAL A 434 -21.94 -20.19 25.74
N ASP A 435 -20.76 -19.54 25.74
CA ASP A 435 -19.47 -20.13 26.10
C ASP A 435 -18.68 -19.17 26.99
N ILE A 436 -18.73 -19.40 28.31
CA ILE A 436 -18.10 -18.57 29.33
C ILE A 436 -17.04 -19.40 30.05
N LYS A 437 -15.78 -18.93 30.03
CA LYS A 437 -14.65 -19.65 30.62
C LYS A 437 -13.64 -18.72 31.30
N TYR A 438 -12.91 -19.27 32.28
CA TYR A 438 -11.73 -18.64 32.88
C TYR A 438 -11.98 -17.29 33.59
N TRP A 439 -13.10 -17.18 34.30
CA TRP A 439 -13.45 -16.01 35.12
C TRP A 439 -13.33 -16.34 36.61
N GLY A 440 -12.15 -16.19 37.17
CA GLY A 440 -11.87 -16.61 38.56
C GLY A 440 -12.62 -15.86 39.65
N LYS A 441 -13.20 -14.69 39.33
CA LYS A 441 -13.96 -13.87 40.28
C LYS A 441 -15.44 -13.74 39.94
N MET A 442 -15.84 -14.24 38.79
CA MET A 442 -17.25 -14.14 38.36
C MET A 442 -18.12 -15.14 39.08
N THR A 443 -19.04 -14.64 39.88
CA THR A 443 -19.96 -15.44 40.69
C THR A 443 -21.42 -15.10 40.40
N ASP A 444 -21.71 -13.97 39.75
CA ASP A 444 -23.06 -13.53 39.45
C ASP A 444 -23.36 -13.56 37.93
N PHE A 445 -24.23 -14.47 37.54
CA PHE A 445 -24.76 -14.61 36.16
C PHE A 445 -26.17 -14.08 36.03
N SER A 446 -26.71 -13.41 37.03
CA SER A 446 -28.09 -12.89 37.03
C SER A 446 -28.38 -11.93 35.89
N GLY A 447 -27.34 -11.27 35.36
CA GLY A 447 -27.43 -10.44 34.17
C GLY A 447 -27.91 -11.16 32.90
N LEU A 448 -27.80 -12.50 32.84
CA LEU A 448 -28.26 -13.28 31.70
C LEU A 448 -29.63 -13.92 31.93
N LYS A 449 -30.27 -13.69 33.09
CA LYS A 449 -31.54 -14.36 33.46
C LYS A 449 -32.66 -14.20 32.44
N ASN A 450 -32.75 -13.04 31.76
CA ASN A 450 -33.79 -12.75 30.78
C ASN A 450 -33.56 -13.51 29.45
N ALA A 451 -32.33 -13.93 29.16
CA ALA A 451 -31.99 -14.71 27.98
C ALA A 451 -32.14 -16.23 28.17
N LEU A 452 -32.17 -16.71 29.44
CA LEU A 452 -32.21 -18.14 29.75
C LEU A 452 -33.37 -18.88 29.06
N PRO A 453 -34.61 -18.32 28.98
CA PRO A 453 -35.71 -19.00 28.30
C PRO A 453 -35.47 -19.30 26.82
N SER A 454 -34.57 -18.60 26.18
CA SER A 454 -34.19 -18.80 24.76
C SER A 454 -33.14 -19.90 24.55
N LEU A 455 -32.51 -20.41 25.62
CA LEU A 455 -31.37 -21.33 25.57
C LEU A 455 -31.77 -22.75 25.94
N SER A 456 -31.50 -23.72 25.08
CA SER A 456 -31.50 -25.14 25.43
C SER A 456 -30.22 -25.52 26.17
N ALA A 457 -30.29 -26.56 27.03
CA ALA A 457 -29.19 -26.97 27.92
C ALA A 457 -27.88 -27.34 27.17
N ASP A 458 -28.01 -27.87 25.96
CA ASP A 458 -26.87 -28.22 25.08
C ASP A 458 -26.11 -27.01 24.51
N LYS A 459 -26.70 -25.84 24.57
CA LYS A 459 -26.11 -24.58 24.09
C LYS A 459 -25.47 -23.74 25.20
N TRP A 460 -25.39 -24.27 26.39
CA TRP A 460 -24.84 -23.61 27.54
C TRP A 460 -23.53 -24.29 27.97
N ASN A 461 -22.40 -23.60 27.80
CA ASN A 461 -21.10 -24.04 28.25
C ASN A 461 -20.48 -22.98 29.20
N VAL A 462 -20.55 -23.26 30.48
CA VAL A 462 -19.89 -22.42 31.51
C VAL A 462 -18.94 -23.30 32.29
N SER A 463 -17.66 -23.01 32.22
CA SER A 463 -16.64 -23.71 32.98
C SER A 463 -15.82 -22.72 33.81
N GLY A 464 -15.76 -22.99 35.12
CA GLY A 464 -14.83 -22.32 36.00
C GLY A 464 -13.38 -22.80 35.80
N ASN A 465 -12.52 -22.40 36.70
CA ASN A 465 -11.09 -22.78 36.72
C ASN A 465 -10.89 -24.27 36.88
#